data_a9f893d584ae31507e9f8b7a822b9f31
#
_entry.id   a9f893d584ae31507e9f8b7a822b9f31
#
_cell.length_a   1.000
_cell.length_b   1.000
_cell.length_c   1.000
_cell.angle_alpha   90.00
_cell.angle_beta   90.00
_cell.angle_gamma   90.00
#
_symmetry.space_group_name_H-M   'P 1'
#
loop_
_entity.id
_entity.type
_entity.pdbx_description
1 polymer ?
#
loop_
_entity_poly.entity_id
_entity_poly.type
_entity_poly.pdbx_seq_one_letter_code
_entity_poly.pdbx_strand_id
1 'polypeptide(L)'
;DNHFEVMWDVFRDVPSIETEGVSVLDEYYWLNKHDPNYSLCRASVNRGEDAHTDKQFKLDKESAMALSQLFITPEKDLEGKKISDVLPERWSSALEMKRYLCRYVHHIDGLPDFSALRFTKYNQYESMILPLVKYLEAHGVKIEYGMDVKNVIIDKAGDKRVAKQIVYVKDGQELTIDLIEDDLVFITNGCCTDTSCYGDQTHTP
;
A
#
# COMPACT_ATOMS: atom_id res chain seq x y z
N ASP A 1 9.12 0.93 -4.73
CA ASP A 1 9.73 -0.31 -4.25
C ASP A 1 9.73 -1.38 -5.34
N ASN A 2 10.75 -2.21 -5.39
CA ASN A 2 10.94 -3.24 -6.41
C ASN A 2 10.21 -4.54 -6.14
N HIS A 3 9.71 -4.74 -4.94
CA HIS A 3 9.22 -6.03 -4.47
C HIS A 3 7.69 -6.14 -4.40
N PHE A 4 7.01 -5.47 -5.30
CA PHE A 4 5.59 -5.67 -5.57
C PHE A 4 5.44 -6.46 -6.88
N GLU A 5 5.92 -7.70 -6.90
CA GLU A 5 6.10 -8.52 -8.09
C GLU A 5 4.81 -8.66 -8.89
N VAL A 6 3.68 -8.93 -8.23
CA VAL A 6 2.37 -9.06 -8.88
C VAL A 6 1.92 -7.74 -9.53
N MET A 7 2.12 -6.63 -8.81
CA MET A 7 1.80 -5.31 -9.36
C MET A 7 2.66 -5.00 -10.59
N TRP A 8 3.96 -5.22 -10.49
CA TRP A 8 4.88 -4.95 -11.60
C TRP A 8 4.67 -5.90 -12.78
N ASP A 9 4.18 -7.11 -12.55
CA ASP A 9 3.79 -8.02 -13.62
C ASP A 9 2.63 -7.44 -14.44
N VAL A 10 1.62 -6.88 -13.78
CA VAL A 10 0.52 -6.16 -14.46
C VAL A 10 1.05 -4.96 -15.26
N PHE A 11 1.91 -4.13 -14.66
CA PHE A 11 2.43 -2.91 -15.30
C PHE A 11 3.44 -3.16 -16.42
N ARG A 12 3.87 -4.41 -16.62
CA ARG A 12 4.63 -4.81 -17.81
C ARG A 12 3.84 -4.68 -19.09
N ASP A 13 2.53 -4.91 -19.03
CA ASP A 13 1.63 -4.88 -20.19
C ASP A 13 0.90 -3.54 -20.36
N VAL A 14 0.97 -2.66 -19.36
CA VAL A 14 0.34 -1.33 -19.39
C VAL A 14 1.27 -0.35 -20.09
N PRO A 15 0.88 0.24 -21.24
CA PRO A 15 1.70 1.23 -21.94
C PRO A 15 1.90 2.50 -21.14
N SER A 16 3.11 3.06 -21.19
CA SER A 16 3.36 4.42 -20.71
C SER A 16 2.53 5.43 -21.53
N ILE A 17 2.05 6.48 -20.87
CA ILE A 17 1.32 7.56 -21.56
C ILE A 17 2.28 8.50 -22.27
N GLU A 18 3.48 8.69 -21.72
CA GLU A 18 4.42 9.70 -22.21
C GLU A 18 5.41 9.14 -23.22
N THR A 19 5.79 7.88 -23.09
CA THR A 19 6.84 7.28 -23.92
C THR A 19 6.23 6.17 -24.76
N GLU A 20 6.13 6.44 -26.06
CA GLU A 20 5.60 5.46 -27.01
C GLU A 20 6.47 4.21 -27.07
N GLY A 21 5.83 3.04 -27.10
CA GLY A 21 6.49 1.74 -27.27
C GLY A 21 7.14 1.17 -26.01
N VAL A 22 6.99 1.81 -24.83
CA VAL A 22 7.46 1.29 -23.55
C VAL A 22 6.31 1.10 -22.56
N SER A 23 6.48 0.17 -21.64
CA SER A 23 5.51 -0.04 -20.55
C SER A 23 5.75 0.92 -19.38
N VAL A 24 4.77 1.03 -18.50
CA VAL A 24 4.94 1.73 -17.21
C VAL A 24 6.08 1.13 -16.39
N LEU A 25 6.26 -0.20 -16.44
CA LEU A 25 7.37 -0.87 -15.77
C LEU A 25 8.72 -0.49 -16.34
N ASP A 26 8.84 -0.45 -17.68
CA ASP A 26 10.08 -0.08 -18.36
C ASP A 26 10.48 1.37 -18.03
N GLU A 27 9.50 2.29 -18.08
CA GLU A 27 9.71 3.69 -17.71
C GLU A 27 10.17 3.85 -16.25
N TYR A 28 9.56 3.10 -15.32
CA TYR A 28 9.94 3.09 -13.92
C TYR A 28 11.38 2.60 -13.71
N TYR A 29 11.79 1.52 -14.36
CA TYR A 29 13.15 1.00 -14.24
C TYR A 29 14.17 1.94 -14.88
N TRP A 30 13.85 2.48 -16.05
CA TRP A 30 14.71 3.42 -16.74
C TRP A 30 14.95 4.67 -15.89
N LEU A 31 13.90 5.26 -15.34
CA LEU A 31 13.98 6.44 -14.49
C LEU A 31 14.89 6.19 -13.27
N ASN A 32 14.60 5.15 -12.52
CA ASN A 32 15.33 4.86 -11.28
C ASN A 32 16.79 4.41 -11.52
N LYS A 33 17.13 4.01 -12.74
CA LYS A 33 18.51 3.73 -13.13
C LYS A 33 19.29 5.01 -13.46
N HIS A 34 18.64 5.97 -14.11
CA HIS A 34 19.30 7.18 -14.61
C HIS A 34 19.21 8.34 -13.63
N ASP A 35 18.19 8.37 -12.80
CA ASP A 35 18.00 9.37 -11.75
C ASP A 35 17.67 8.67 -10.41
N PRO A 36 18.65 8.02 -9.81
CA PRO A 36 18.46 7.35 -8.53
C PRO A 36 18.18 8.38 -7.44
N ASN A 37 17.18 8.10 -6.62
CA ASN A 37 16.89 8.96 -5.49
C ASN A 37 17.96 8.84 -4.41
N TYR A 38 18.55 9.97 -4.07
CA TYR A 38 19.47 10.09 -2.94
C TYR A 38 18.96 11.13 -1.96
N SER A 39 18.35 10.68 -0.89
CA SER A 39 18.03 11.56 0.22
C SER A 39 18.82 11.12 1.43
N LEU A 40 19.75 11.96 1.87
CA LEU A 40 20.44 11.71 3.12
C LEU A 40 19.43 11.77 4.28
N CYS A 41 19.21 10.63 4.90
CA CYS A 41 18.45 10.57 6.12
C CYS A 41 19.26 11.20 7.25
N ARG A 42 18.73 12.23 7.88
CA ARG A 42 19.34 12.86 9.05
C ARG A 42 18.50 12.53 10.26
N ALA A 43 19.12 11.91 11.24
CA ALA A 43 18.53 11.82 12.57
C ALA A 43 18.83 13.09 13.34
N SER A 44 17.85 13.64 14.04
CA SER A 44 18.04 14.77 14.94
C SER A 44 17.83 14.36 16.38
N VAL A 45 18.61 14.97 17.26
CA VAL A 45 18.49 14.87 18.71
C VAL A 45 18.25 16.28 19.29
N ASN A 46 17.90 16.38 20.56
CA ASN A 46 17.78 17.67 21.26
C ASN A 46 17.00 18.74 20.49
N ARG A 47 15.90 18.37 19.82
CA ARG A 47 15.02 19.28 19.05
C ARG A 47 15.69 19.96 17.85
N GLY A 48 16.51 19.23 17.10
CA GLY A 48 16.99 19.67 15.81
C GLY A 48 18.51 19.66 15.64
N GLU A 49 19.25 19.28 16.65
CA GLU A 49 20.69 19.06 16.52
C GLU A 49 20.96 17.79 15.71
N ASP A 50 22.00 17.78 14.88
CA ASP A 50 22.41 16.62 14.11
C ASP A 50 22.88 15.50 15.07
N ALA A 51 22.31 14.33 14.95
CA ALA A 51 22.71 13.17 15.73
C ALA A 51 24.05 12.55 15.31
N HIS A 52 24.65 13.04 14.20
CA HIS A 52 25.92 12.57 13.66
C HIS A 52 25.99 11.06 13.48
N THR A 53 24.91 10.47 12.95
CA THR A 53 24.81 9.03 12.74
C THR A 53 25.73 8.51 11.64
N ASP A 54 26.41 9.39 10.90
CA ASP A 54 27.33 9.07 9.81
C ASP A 54 26.74 8.06 8.80
N LYS A 55 25.46 8.25 8.46
CA LYS A 55 24.67 7.34 7.61
C LYS A 55 24.46 5.93 8.21
N GLN A 56 24.66 5.75 9.48
CA GLN A 56 24.47 4.48 10.17
C GLN A 56 23.40 4.61 11.26
N PHE A 57 22.39 3.76 11.17
CA PHE A 57 21.48 3.53 12.29
C PHE A 57 22.07 2.42 13.14
N LYS A 58 22.47 2.75 14.35
CA LYS A 58 22.93 1.77 15.33
C LYS A 58 21.80 1.50 16.30
N LEU A 59 21.40 0.26 16.37
CA LEU A 59 20.54 -0.21 17.44
C LEU A 59 21.40 -0.54 18.65
N ASP A 60 20.93 -0.19 19.85
CA ASP A 60 21.51 -0.72 21.06
C ASP A 60 21.33 -2.25 21.12
N LYS A 61 22.11 -2.89 21.99
CA LYS A 61 22.14 -4.35 22.06
C LYS A 61 20.77 -4.94 22.46
N GLU A 62 20.04 -4.28 23.32
CA GLU A 62 18.73 -4.74 23.79
C GLU A 62 17.70 -4.67 22.67
N SER A 63 17.63 -3.55 21.96
CA SER A 63 16.76 -3.37 20.79
C SER A 63 17.09 -4.35 19.65
N ALA A 64 18.38 -4.59 19.40
CA ALA A 64 18.79 -5.56 18.39
C ALA A 64 18.38 -7.00 18.75
N MET A 65 18.51 -7.38 20.04
CA MET A 65 18.04 -8.68 20.52
C MET A 65 16.52 -8.81 20.43
N ALA A 66 15.77 -7.78 20.84
CA ALA A 66 14.32 -7.78 20.79
C ALA A 66 13.79 -7.89 19.36
N LEU A 67 14.39 -7.18 18.38
CA LEU A 67 14.08 -7.33 16.98
C LEU A 67 14.40 -8.73 16.46
N SER A 68 15.55 -9.28 16.81
CA SER A 68 15.91 -10.64 16.43
C SER A 68 14.90 -11.66 16.97
N GLN A 69 14.47 -11.49 18.23
CA GLN A 69 13.44 -12.33 18.84
C GLN A 69 12.10 -12.20 18.10
N LEU A 70 11.71 -11.00 17.69
CA LEU A 70 10.50 -10.77 16.91
C LEU A 70 10.54 -11.53 15.57
N PHE A 71 11.69 -11.53 14.89
CA PHE A 71 11.87 -12.25 13.63
C PHE A 71 11.66 -13.77 13.77
N ILE A 72 12.21 -14.39 14.80
CA ILE A 72 12.14 -15.84 14.98
C ILE A 72 10.84 -16.31 15.65
N THR A 73 10.09 -15.43 16.29
CA THR A 73 8.81 -15.79 16.94
C THR A 73 7.76 -16.16 15.92
N PRO A 74 7.12 -17.33 15.99
CA PRO A 74 6.03 -17.72 15.09
C PRO A 74 4.88 -16.72 15.11
N GLU A 75 4.24 -16.49 13.96
CA GLU A 75 3.14 -15.51 13.83
C GLU A 75 1.98 -15.79 14.81
N LYS A 76 1.63 -17.07 14.99
CA LYS A 76 0.58 -17.50 15.93
C LYS A 76 0.84 -17.05 17.38
N ASP A 77 2.11 -16.91 17.76
CA ASP A 77 2.50 -16.50 19.11
C ASP A 77 2.57 -14.97 19.26
N LEU A 78 2.37 -14.24 18.15
CA LEU A 78 2.28 -12.78 18.09
C LEU A 78 0.84 -12.28 17.95
N GLU A 79 -0.12 -13.17 17.69
CA GLU A 79 -1.54 -12.80 17.60
C GLU A 79 -2.00 -12.16 18.91
N GLY A 80 -2.64 -11.00 18.81
CA GLY A 80 -3.13 -10.24 19.95
C GLY A 80 -2.08 -9.49 20.76
N LYS A 81 -0.78 -9.66 20.47
CA LYS A 81 0.28 -8.92 21.14
C LYS A 81 0.49 -7.54 20.52
N LYS A 82 0.84 -6.58 21.37
CA LYS A 82 1.26 -5.24 20.97
C LYS A 82 2.79 -5.20 20.79
N ILE A 83 3.28 -4.22 20.06
CA ILE A 83 4.74 -3.99 19.96
C ILE A 83 5.34 -3.75 21.33
N SER A 84 4.63 -3.05 22.25
CA SER A 84 5.06 -2.83 23.64
C SER A 84 5.29 -4.10 24.43
N ASP A 85 4.73 -5.23 24.03
CA ASP A 85 4.94 -6.53 24.69
C ASP A 85 6.25 -7.20 24.23
N VAL A 86 6.87 -6.66 23.19
CA VAL A 86 8.08 -7.22 22.56
C VAL A 86 9.22 -6.19 22.52
N LEU A 87 8.90 -4.92 22.29
CA LEU A 87 9.82 -3.79 22.27
C LEU A 87 9.35 -2.72 23.27
N PRO A 88 10.26 -2.03 23.93
CA PRO A 88 9.89 -1.00 24.88
C PRO A 88 9.35 0.25 24.15
N GLU A 89 8.22 0.18 23.58
CA GLU A 89 7.35 1.30 23.18
C GLU A 89 6.33 0.97 22.06
N ARG A 90 5.07 1.33 22.29
CA ARG A 90 3.93 1.62 21.40
C ARG A 90 2.89 0.53 21.20
N TRP A 91 1.70 0.99 20.83
CA TRP A 91 0.40 0.31 20.88
C TRP A 91 0.05 -0.50 19.60
N SER A 92 0.97 -0.58 18.65
CA SER A 92 0.73 -1.25 17.38
C SER A 92 0.87 -2.78 17.48
N SER A 93 0.33 -3.51 16.53
CA SER A 93 0.39 -4.97 16.49
C SER A 93 1.83 -5.48 16.28
N ALA A 94 2.30 -6.38 17.15
CA ALA A 94 3.60 -7.04 17.00
C ALA A 94 3.67 -7.94 15.75
N LEU A 95 2.55 -8.58 15.41
CA LEU A 95 2.44 -9.41 14.22
C LEU A 95 2.60 -8.58 12.93
N GLU A 96 1.95 -7.43 12.84
CA GLU A 96 2.11 -6.55 11.68
C GLU A 96 3.52 -6.01 11.57
N MET A 97 4.11 -5.56 12.67
CA MET A 97 5.51 -5.10 12.67
C MET A 97 6.45 -6.20 12.17
N LYS A 98 6.28 -7.44 12.62
CA LYS A 98 7.06 -8.56 12.09
C LYS A 98 6.90 -8.71 10.57
N ARG A 99 5.68 -8.66 10.05
CA ARG A 99 5.40 -8.79 8.62
C ARG A 99 6.05 -7.67 7.81
N TYR A 100 5.99 -6.43 8.29
CA TYR A 100 6.68 -5.31 7.67
C TYR A 100 8.20 -5.50 7.66
N LEU A 101 8.78 -5.85 8.79
CA LEU A 101 10.22 -6.10 8.87
C LEU A 101 10.65 -7.23 7.94
N CYS A 102 9.94 -8.36 7.94
CA CYS A 102 10.24 -9.48 7.04
C CYS A 102 10.12 -9.09 5.56
N ARG A 103 9.18 -8.20 5.22
CA ARG A 103 8.98 -7.70 3.86
C ARG A 103 10.11 -6.79 3.38
N TYR A 104 10.66 -5.97 4.27
CA TYR A 104 11.60 -4.91 3.91
C TYR A 104 13.02 -5.09 4.44
N VAL A 105 13.31 -6.16 5.16
CA VAL A 105 14.63 -6.39 5.78
C VAL A 105 15.78 -6.34 4.78
N HIS A 106 15.56 -6.80 3.55
CA HIS A 106 16.56 -6.78 2.48
C HIS A 106 16.90 -5.37 1.96
N HIS A 107 16.13 -4.35 2.35
CA HIS A 107 16.38 -2.95 2.03
C HIS A 107 16.96 -2.16 3.20
N ILE A 108 17.28 -2.80 4.31
CA ILE A 108 17.68 -2.12 5.54
C ILE A 108 18.95 -1.26 5.34
N ASP A 109 19.87 -1.73 4.52
CA ASP A 109 21.12 -1.02 4.23
C ASP A 109 20.90 0.28 3.44
N GLY A 110 19.78 0.38 2.73
CA GLY A 110 19.40 1.58 1.97
C GLY A 110 18.53 2.58 2.76
N LEU A 111 18.22 2.33 4.02
CA LEU A 111 17.43 3.26 4.83
C LEU A 111 18.17 4.57 5.15
N PRO A 112 19.50 4.58 5.42
CA PRO A 112 20.19 5.81 5.79
C PRO A 112 20.19 6.90 4.72
N ASP A 113 20.12 6.54 3.44
CA ASP A 113 20.15 7.46 2.30
C ASP A 113 18.94 7.30 1.37
N PHE A 114 17.97 6.49 1.75
CA PHE A 114 16.80 6.12 0.94
C PHE A 114 17.13 5.51 -0.44
N SER A 115 18.34 5.04 -0.66
CA SER A 115 18.74 4.42 -1.94
C SER A 115 17.92 3.17 -2.29
N ALA A 116 17.32 2.52 -1.27
CA ALA A 116 16.41 1.41 -1.45
C ALA A 116 15.00 1.83 -1.93
N LEU A 117 14.64 3.10 -1.77
CA LEU A 117 13.34 3.62 -2.18
C LEU A 117 13.40 4.09 -3.62
N ARG A 118 12.42 3.66 -4.39
CA ARG A 118 12.26 4.04 -5.79
C ARG A 118 10.97 4.79 -5.99
N PHE A 119 10.97 5.68 -6.94
CA PHE A 119 9.89 6.62 -7.17
C PHE A 119 9.41 6.54 -8.61
N THR A 120 8.15 6.86 -8.82
CA THR A 120 7.58 7.15 -10.12
C THR A 120 7.93 8.59 -10.53
N LYS A 121 7.89 8.88 -11.83
CA LYS A 121 8.22 10.20 -12.38
C LYS A 121 7.32 11.32 -11.81
N TYR A 122 6.06 11.03 -11.71
CA TYR A 122 5.04 11.90 -11.11
C TYR A 122 4.44 11.21 -9.89
N ASN A 123 3.33 11.72 -9.36
CA ASN A 123 2.56 11.03 -8.34
C ASN A 123 2.01 9.68 -8.86
N GLN A 124 1.54 8.85 -7.97
CA GLN A 124 1.05 7.51 -8.33
C GLN A 124 -0.16 7.54 -9.27
N TYR A 125 -1.00 8.58 -9.19
CA TYR A 125 -2.16 8.68 -10.06
C TYR A 125 -1.73 8.83 -11.54
N GLU A 126 -0.87 9.78 -11.83
CA GLU A 126 -0.45 10.06 -13.19
C GLU A 126 0.51 9.01 -13.76
N SER A 127 1.38 8.47 -12.92
CA SER A 127 2.39 7.50 -13.37
C SER A 127 1.87 6.06 -13.47
N MET A 128 0.83 5.71 -12.74
CA MET A 128 0.37 4.32 -12.62
C MET A 128 -1.13 4.19 -12.85
N ILE A 129 -1.96 4.91 -12.10
CA ILE A 129 -3.42 4.71 -12.13
C ILE A 129 -3.99 5.15 -13.46
N LEU A 130 -3.63 6.32 -13.94
CA LEU A 130 -4.15 6.84 -15.21
C LEU A 130 -3.75 5.98 -16.43
N PRO A 131 -2.50 5.51 -16.58
CA PRO A 131 -2.16 4.54 -17.61
C PRO A 131 -2.97 3.25 -17.53
N LEU A 132 -3.14 2.71 -16.32
CA LEU A 132 -3.93 1.49 -16.10
C LEU A 132 -5.41 1.69 -16.47
N VAL A 133 -6.01 2.81 -16.06
CA VAL A 133 -7.39 3.14 -16.42
C VAL A 133 -7.54 3.19 -17.94
N LYS A 134 -6.68 3.90 -18.65
CA LYS A 134 -6.71 3.99 -20.11
C LYS A 134 -6.53 2.62 -20.78
N TYR A 135 -5.63 1.81 -20.25
CA TYR A 135 -5.42 0.45 -20.75
C TYR A 135 -6.67 -0.41 -20.58
N LEU A 136 -7.29 -0.40 -19.42
CA LEU A 136 -8.51 -1.15 -19.12
C LEU A 136 -9.69 -0.70 -20.01
N GLU A 137 -9.89 0.61 -20.15
CA GLU A 137 -10.94 1.18 -21.02
C GLU A 137 -10.74 0.79 -22.49
N ALA A 138 -9.50 0.80 -22.97
CA ALA A 138 -9.17 0.35 -24.32
C ALA A 138 -9.47 -1.15 -24.55
N HIS A 139 -9.53 -1.95 -23.47
CA HIS A 139 -9.90 -3.37 -23.48
C HIS A 139 -11.37 -3.61 -23.12
N GLY A 140 -12.20 -2.57 -23.13
CA GLY A 140 -13.65 -2.68 -22.95
C GLY A 140 -14.13 -2.71 -21.50
N VAL A 141 -13.25 -2.47 -20.53
CA VAL A 141 -13.65 -2.31 -19.13
C VAL A 141 -14.39 -0.99 -18.95
N LYS A 142 -15.54 -1.04 -18.30
CA LYS A 142 -16.30 0.16 -17.93
C LYS A 142 -15.96 0.56 -16.49
N ILE A 143 -15.51 1.79 -16.32
CA ILE A 143 -15.21 2.35 -15.01
C ILE A 143 -16.25 3.43 -14.73
N GLU A 144 -17.05 3.23 -13.70
CA GLU A 144 -18.10 4.16 -13.27
C GLU A 144 -17.66 4.91 -12.02
N TYR A 145 -17.61 6.23 -12.11
CA TYR A 145 -17.27 7.11 -11.01
C TYR A 145 -18.51 7.71 -10.35
N GLY A 146 -18.36 8.20 -9.13
CA GLY A 146 -19.43 8.85 -8.38
C GLY A 146 -20.53 7.88 -7.93
N MET A 147 -20.27 6.59 -7.91
CA MET A 147 -21.17 5.55 -7.40
C MET A 147 -20.76 5.17 -5.98
N ASP A 148 -21.56 5.59 -5.00
CA ASP A 148 -21.36 5.21 -3.60
C ASP A 148 -22.08 3.89 -3.33
N VAL A 149 -21.37 2.77 -3.45
CA VAL A 149 -21.92 1.43 -3.26
C VAL A 149 -22.23 1.21 -1.78
N LYS A 150 -23.51 1.02 -1.47
CA LYS A 150 -24.00 0.85 -0.10
C LYS A 150 -24.10 -0.62 0.31
N ASN A 151 -24.49 -1.49 -0.61
CA ASN A 151 -24.72 -2.90 -0.29
C ASN A 151 -24.57 -3.79 -1.54
N VAL A 152 -24.28 -5.05 -1.30
CA VAL A 152 -24.45 -6.14 -2.26
C VAL A 152 -25.42 -7.15 -1.66
N ILE A 153 -26.58 -7.32 -2.29
CA ILE A 153 -27.60 -8.28 -1.85
C ILE A 153 -27.13 -9.67 -2.25
N ILE A 154 -26.97 -10.53 -1.25
CA ILE A 154 -26.45 -11.90 -1.41
C ILE A 154 -27.47 -12.88 -0.89
N ASP A 155 -27.95 -13.77 -1.75
CA ASP A 155 -28.78 -14.90 -1.39
C ASP A 155 -27.92 -16.12 -1.03
N LYS A 156 -28.36 -16.85 -0.02
CA LYS A 156 -27.81 -18.14 0.34
C LYS A 156 -28.68 -19.25 -0.27
N ALA A 157 -28.12 -20.01 -1.18
CA ALA A 157 -28.72 -21.20 -1.76
C ALA A 157 -27.90 -22.44 -1.35
N GLY A 158 -28.21 -23.04 -0.20
CA GLY A 158 -27.38 -24.08 0.40
C GLY A 158 -26.01 -23.54 0.81
N ASP A 159 -24.93 -24.13 0.30
CA ASP A 159 -23.56 -23.70 0.55
C ASP A 159 -23.09 -22.60 -0.41
N LYS A 160 -23.88 -22.29 -1.45
CA LYS A 160 -23.56 -21.22 -2.41
C LYS A 160 -24.03 -19.85 -1.90
N ARG A 161 -23.24 -18.84 -2.19
CA ARG A 161 -23.60 -17.42 -2.02
C ARG A 161 -23.68 -16.80 -3.40
N VAL A 162 -24.85 -16.29 -3.75
CA VAL A 162 -25.12 -15.72 -5.07
C VAL A 162 -25.43 -14.24 -4.89
N ALA A 163 -24.61 -13.38 -5.46
CA ALA A 163 -24.89 -11.94 -5.50
C ALA A 163 -26.06 -11.70 -6.47
N LYS A 164 -27.07 -10.97 -6.02
CA LYS A 164 -28.29 -10.69 -6.78
C LYS A 164 -28.37 -9.26 -7.27
N GLN A 165 -27.86 -8.33 -6.45
CA GLN A 165 -28.02 -6.92 -6.76
C GLN A 165 -26.94 -6.09 -6.08
N ILE A 166 -26.46 -5.06 -6.76
CA ILE A 166 -25.61 -4.02 -6.17
C ILE A 166 -26.50 -2.81 -5.92
N VAL A 167 -26.53 -2.29 -4.68
CA VAL A 167 -27.24 -1.07 -4.28
C VAL A 167 -26.23 0.06 -4.14
N TYR A 168 -26.46 1.18 -4.81
CA TYR A 168 -25.57 2.33 -4.78
C TYR A 168 -26.33 3.65 -4.82
N VAL A 169 -25.67 4.73 -4.39
CA VAL A 169 -26.16 6.09 -4.52
C VAL A 169 -25.35 6.83 -5.56
N LYS A 170 -26.03 7.45 -6.52
CA LYS A 170 -25.44 8.34 -7.53
C LYS A 170 -26.30 9.60 -7.62
N ASP A 171 -25.69 10.77 -7.55
CA ASP A 171 -26.36 12.07 -7.58
C ASP A 171 -27.51 12.20 -6.55
N GLY A 172 -27.32 11.60 -5.37
CA GLY A 172 -28.29 11.61 -4.27
C GLY A 172 -29.48 10.66 -4.44
N GLN A 173 -29.50 9.85 -5.49
CA GLN A 173 -30.53 8.84 -5.75
C GLN A 173 -30.00 7.44 -5.50
N GLU A 174 -30.77 6.62 -4.80
CA GLU A 174 -30.50 5.21 -4.64
C GLU A 174 -30.92 4.45 -5.89
N LEU A 175 -29.99 3.71 -6.44
CA LEU A 175 -30.14 2.94 -7.67
C LEU A 175 -29.61 1.51 -7.46
N THR A 176 -29.96 0.62 -8.37
CA THR A 176 -29.55 -0.78 -8.30
C THR A 176 -29.06 -1.31 -9.62
N ILE A 177 -28.14 -2.28 -9.55
CA ILE A 177 -27.72 -3.10 -10.67
C ILE A 177 -28.12 -4.53 -10.37
N ASP A 178 -28.99 -5.10 -11.19
CA ASP A 178 -29.35 -6.50 -11.07
C ASP A 178 -28.24 -7.38 -11.65
N LEU A 179 -27.98 -8.48 -10.99
CA LEU A 179 -26.94 -9.44 -11.33
C LEU A 179 -27.56 -10.80 -11.72
N ILE A 180 -26.94 -11.47 -12.66
CA ILE A 180 -27.28 -12.82 -13.08
C ILE A 180 -26.41 -13.86 -12.35
N GLU A 181 -26.76 -15.13 -12.42
CA GLU A 181 -26.08 -16.20 -11.68
C GLU A 181 -24.59 -16.36 -12.05
N ASP A 182 -24.23 -16.01 -13.28
CA ASP A 182 -22.86 -16.12 -13.80
C ASP A 182 -22.00 -14.88 -13.52
N ASP A 183 -22.56 -13.82 -12.92
CA ASP A 183 -21.80 -12.63 -12.53
C ASP A 183 -20.92 -12.91 -11.32
N LEU A 184 -19.68 -12.44 -11.39
CA LEU A 184 -18.73 -12.48 -10.28
C LEU A 184 -18.59 -11.06 -9.69
N VAL A 185 -18.78 -10.96 -8.38
CA VAL A 185 -18.64 -9.68 -7.66
C VAL A 185 -17.44 -9.75 -6.73
N PHE A 186 -16.48 -8.86 -6.93
CA PHE A 186 -15.33 -8.67 -6.07
C PHE A 186 -15.55 -7.41 -5.22
N ILE A 187 -15.53 -7.56 -3.90
CA ILE A 187 -15.72 -6.46 -2.96
C ILE A 187 -14.38 -6.13 -2.33
N THR A 188 -13.88 -4.92 -2.61
CA THR A 188 -12.58 -4.43 -2.13
C THR A 188 -12.75 -3.17 -1.29
N ASN A 189 -13.74 -3.18 -0.41
CA ASN A 189 -14.06 -2.08 0.48
C ASN A 189 -13.22 -2.13 1.75
N GLY A 190 -13.03 -0.95 2.34
CA GLY A 190 -12.32 -0.77 3.59
C GLY A 190 -10.78 -0.80 3.45
N CYS A 191 -10.15 0.10 4.12
CA CYS A 191 -8.70 0.15 4.26
C CYS A 191 -8.35 0.70 5.64
N CYS A 192 -7.08 0.59 6.02
CA CYS A 192 -6.61 1.11 7.31
C CYS A 192 -6.72 2.65 7.44
N THR A 193 -6.96 3.34 6.35
CA THR A 193 -7.15 4.78 6.30
C THR A 193 -8.60 5.22 6.10
N ASP A 194 -9.54 4.29 6.08
CA ASP A 194 -10.96 4.57 5.82
C ASP A 194 -11.60 5.52 6.86
N THR A 195 -11.12 5.45 8.09
CA THR A 195 -11.54 6.33 9.18
C THR A 195 -10.68 7.58 9.33
N SER A 196 -9.71 7.80 8.45
CA SER A 196 -8.85 8.97 8.51
C SER A 196 -9.63 10.22 8.11
N CYS A 197 -9.40 11.31 8.83
CA CYS A 197 -9.94 12.61 8.49
C CYS A 197 -8.81 13.64 8.40
N TYR A 198 -9.06 14.72 7.69
CA TYR A 198 -8.15 15.86 7.70
C TYR A 198 -8.42 16.69 8.95
N GLY A 199 -7.35 17.00 9.67
CA GLY A 199 -7.41 18.01 10.70
C GLY A 199 -7.48 19.42 10.12
N ASP A 200 -7.91 20.37 10.92
CA ASP A 200 -7.82 21.78 10.63
C ASP A 200 -7.12 22.51 11.80
N GLN A 201 -7.09 23.86 11.78
CA GLN A 201 -6.42 24.63 12.84
C GLN A 201 -7.12 24.57 14.20
N THR A 202 -8.31 24.05 14.26
CA THR A 202 -9.15 23.99 15.46
C THR A 202 -9.51 22.56 15.87
N HIS A 203 -9.36 21.60 14.98
CA HIS A 203 -9.69 20.20 15.20
C HIS A 203 -8.52 19.29 14.80
N THR A 204 -8.16 18.39 15.67
CA THR A 204 -7.20 17.31 15.34
C THR A 204 -7.88 16.23 14.50
N PRO A 205 -7.15 15.59 13.59
CA PRO A 205 -7.64 14.42 12.87
C PRO A 205 -7.92 13.24 13.81
#